data_0c0c8e053cd606bf729a66b2189d3b12
#
_entry.id   0c0c8e053cd606bf729a66b2189d3b12
#
_cell.length_a   1.000
_cell.length_b   1.000
_cell.length_c   1.000
_cell.angle_alpha   90.00
_cell.angle_beta   90.00
_cell.angle_gamma   90.00
#
_symmetry.space_group_name_H-M   'P 1'
#
loop_
_entity.id
_entity.type
_entity.pdbx_description
1 polymer ?
#
loop_
_entity_poly.entity_id
_entity_poly.type
_entity_poly.pdbx_seq_one_letter_code
_entity_poly.pdbx_strand_id
1 'polypeptide(L)'
;FEDGHFGVCKVIYNKFVSAITQEVTFKSLIPVKVKQNEIEQDYSSSIYDFEPGEEEILNDLLPRNLATQLFSSQIESTASELAARMTAMDNATRNAGDMIDNLTLQYNRTRQAVITKELIEIISGAEAL
;
A
#
# COMPACT_ATOMS: atom_id res chain seq x y z
N PHE A 1 -4.12 -13.76 26.98
CA PHE A 1 -4.86 -12.76 27.75
C PHE A 1 -5.37 -13.38 29.05
N GLU A 2 -5.99 -14.54 28.97
CA GLU A 2 -6.49 -15.29 30.13
C GLU A 2 -5.38 -15.62 31.14
N ASP A 3 -4.20 -15.89 30.68
CA ASP A 3 -3.01 -16.14 31.52
C ASP A 3 -2.39 -14.85 32.13
N GLY A 4 -2.95 -13.67 31.86
CA GLY A 4 -2.51 -12.41 32.43
C GLY A 4 -1.16 -11.87 31.91
N HIS A 5 -0.57 -12.45 30.86
CA HIS A 5 0.73 -12.08 30.35
C HIS A 5 0.76 -10.71 29.64
N PHE A 6 -0.37 -10.21 29.16
CA PHE A 6 -0.48 -8.88 28.55
C PHE A 6 -1.85 -8.25 28.79
N GLY A 7 -1.90 -6.93 28.98
CA GLY A 7 -3.13 -6.18 29.17
C GLY A 7 -3.52 -5.28 27.98
N VAL A 8 -2.61 -5.11 27.02
CA VAL A 8 -2.83 -4.22 25.85
C VAL A 8 -2.39 -4.93 24.59
N CYS A 9 -3.28 -4.93 23.59
CA CYS A 9 -2.97 -5.40 22.25
C CYS A 9 -3.29 -4.30 21.25
N LYS A 10 -2.31 -3.96 20.40
CA LYS A 10 -2.46 -2.97 19.33
C LYS A 10 -1.99 -3.57 18.02
N VAL A 11 -2.71 -3.29 16.93
CA VAL A 11 -2.28 -3.59 15.57
C VAL A 11 -1.81 -2.32 14.89
N ILE A 12 -0.70 -2.44 14.16
CA ILE A 12 -0.14 -1.39 13.31
C ILE A 12 -0.24 -1.88 11.88
N TYR A 13 -0.86 -1.09 11.02
CA TYR A 13 -1.06 -1.46 9.62
C TYR A 13 -1.12 -0.21 8.74
N ASN A 14 -0.95 -0.40 7.43
CA ASN A 14 -1.10 0.66 6.46
C ASN A 14 -2.55 0.73 6.00
N LYS A 15 -3.23 1.80 6.37
CA LYS A 15 -4.58 2.09 5.91
C LYS A 15 -4.53 2.59 4.47
N PHE A 16 -5.34 2.00 3.61
CA PHE A 16 -5.50 2.46 2.24
C PHE A 16 -6.40 3.70 2.19
N VAL A 17 -5.84 4.84 1.79
CA VAL A 17 -6.59 6.09 1.57
C VAL A 17 -6.80 6.34 0.09
N SER A 18 -5.73 6.18 -0.70
CA SER A 18 -5.78 6.29 -2.16
C SER A 18 -4.61 5.51 -2.77
N ALA A 19 -4.61 5.35 -4.10
CA ALA A 19 -3.52 4.67 -4.81
C ALA A 19 -2.14 5.33 -4.57
N ILE A 20 -2.12 6.63 -4.28
CA ILE A 20 -0.88 7.41 -4.06
C ILE A 20 -0.59 7.58 -2.57
N THR A 21 -1.62 7.54 -1.71
CA THR A 21 -1.50 7.88 -0.28
C THR A 21 -1.90 6.69 0.57
N GLN A 22 -0.97 6.22 1.38
CA GLN A 22 -1.17 5.22 2.42
C GLN A 22 -0.80 5.85 3.76
N GLU A 23 -1.55 5.51 4.80
CA GLU A 23 -1.37 6.07 6.14
C GLU A 23 -1.11 4.96 7.16
N VAL A 24 -0.01 5.09 7.91
CA VAL A 24 0.28 4.18 9.02
C VAL A 24 -0.71 4.45 10.16
N THR A 25 -1.52 3.46 10.47
CA THR A 25 -2.58 3.57 11.47
C THR A 25 -2.35 2.61 12.62
N PHE A 26 -2.58 3.11 13.84
CA PHE A 26 -2.51 2.36 15.09
C PHE A 26 -3.94 2.10 15.59
N LYS A 27 -4.31 0.83 15.69
CA LYS A 27 -5.61 0.43 16.21
C LYS A 27 -5.46 -0.37 17.48
N SER A 28 -6.09 0.06 18.58
CA SER A 28 -6.15 -0.72 19.81
C SER A 28 -7.21 -1.82 19.66
N LEU A 29 -6.81 -3.06 19.85
CA LEU A 29 -7.70 -4.22 19.85
C LEU A 29 -8.17 -4.53 21.28
N ILE A 30 -7.24 -4.47 22.24
CA ILE A 30 -7.50 -4.71 23.66
C ILE A 30 -6.86 -3.55 24.44
N PRO A 31 -7.57 -2.90 25.36
CA PRO A 31 -9.01 -3.01 25.63
C PRO A 31 -9.87 -2.44 24.50
N VAL A 32 -11.07 -3.00 24.36
CA VAL A 32 -12.06 -2.47 23.42
C VAL A 32 -12.52 -1.10 23.92
N LYS A 33 -12.28 -0.06 23.11
CA LYS A 33 -12.76 1.29 23.42
C LYS A 33 -14.20 1.43 22.93
N VAL A 34 -15.14 1.45 23.84
CA VAL A 34 -16.53 1.80 23.53
C VAL A 34 -16.62 3.32 23.47
N LYS A 35 -17.05 3.86 22.33
CA LYS A 35 -17.33 5.31 22.22
C LYS A 35 -18.56 5.64 23.02
N GLN A 36 -18.38 6.25 24.17
CA GLN A 36 -19.48 6.63 25.07
C GLN A 36 -20.50 7.59 24.44
N ASN A 37 -20.10 8.34 23.41
CA ASN A 37 -20.97 9.37 22.82
C ASN A 37 -22.12 8.83 21.95
N GLU A 38 -22.11 7.56 21.59
CA GLU A 38 -23.21 6.94 20.82
C GLU A 38 -24.24 6.23 21.74
N ILE A 39 -23.92 6.13 23.03
CA ILE A 39 -24.71 5.34 23.98
C ILE A 39 -25.83 6.17 24.64
N GLU A 40 -25.74 7.52 24.65
CA GLU A 40 -26.66 8.34 25.43
C GLU A 40 -28.00 8.64 24.75
N GLN A 41 -28.23 8.32 23.49
CA GLN A 41 -29.43 8.82 22.79
C GLN A 41 -30.56 7.83 22.56
N ASP A 42 -30.39 6.50 22.73
CA ASP A 42 -31.45 5.59 22.28
C ASP A 42 -31.81 4.36 23.16
N TYR A 43 -31.21 4.23 24.35
CA TYR A 43 -31.46 3.04 25.20
C TYR A 43 -32.71 3.11 26.08
N SER A 44 -33.52 4.18 26.02
CA SER A 44 -34.64 4.38 26.96
C SER A 44 -35.92 3.65 26.56
N SER A 45 -35.99 2.97 25.40
CA SER A 45 -37.25 2.42 24.93
C SER A 45 -37.26 0.97 24.45
N SER A 46 -36.13 0.31 24.35
CA SER A 46 -36.10 -1.08 23.85
C SER A 46 -35.53 -2.01 24.92
N ILE A 47 -36.32 -2.88 25.45
CA ILE A 47 -35.88 -4.01 26.27
C ILE A 47 -35.44 -5.09 25.28
N TYR A 48 -34.12 -5.34 25.20
CA TYR A 48 -33.59 -6.46 24.43
C TYR A 48 -33.56 -7.70 25.31
N ASP A 49 -34.18 -8.77 24.84
CA ASP A 49 -34.11 -10.07 25.46
C ASP A 49 -33.07 -10.90 24.71
N PHE A 50 -32.09 -11.46 25.43
CA PHE A 50 -30.96 -12.19 24.84
C PHE A 50 -31.17 -13.69 25.02
N GLU A 51 -31.11 -14.44 23.92
CA GLU A 51 -31.21 -15.90 23.90
C GLU A 51 -30.09 -16.49 23.04
N PRO A 52 -29.19 -17.28 23.59
CA PRO A 52 -28.93 -17.57 25.01
C PRO A 52 -28.44 -16.36 25.80
N GLY A 53 -28.05 -16.45 27.04
CA GLY A 53 -27.73 -15.31 27.91
C GLY A 53 -26.61 -14.42 27.38
N GLU A 54 -26.53 -13.16 27.84
CA GLU A 54 -25.59 -12.12 27.42
C GLU A 54 -24.13 -12.58 27.47
N GLU A 55 -23.72 -13.30 28.50
CA GLU A 55 -22.36 -13.76 28.73
C GLU A 55 -21.92 -14.78 27.66
N GLU A 56 -22.81 -15.70 27.28
CA GLU A 56 -22.55 -16.73 26.27
C GLU A 56 -22.39 -16.09 24.86
N ILE A 57 -23.27 -15.11 24.56
CA ILE A 57 -23.19 -14.34 23.31
C ILE A 57 -21.88 -13.56 23.24
N LEU A 58 -21.47 -12.88 24.31
CA LEU A 58 -20.23 -12.11 24.35
C LEU A 58 -18.99 -13.00 24.18
N ASN A 59 -18.99 -14.17 24.78
CA ASN A 59 -17.89 -15.14 24.67
C ASN A 59 -17.71 -15.64 23.22
N ASP A 60 -18.74 -15.70 22.41
CA ASP A 60 -18.63 -16.04 20.98
C ASP A 60 -18.31 -14.82 20.11
N LEU A 61 -18.93 -13.67 20.38
CA LEU A 61 -18.79 -12.48 19.56
C LEU A 61 -17.44 -11.77 19.72
N LEU A 62 -16.85 -11.74 20.91
CA LEU A 62 -15.58 -11.05 21.14
C LEU A 62 -14.43 -11.62 20.32
N PRO A 63 -14.19 -12.96 20.30
CA PRO A 63 -13.16 -13.53 19.44
C PRO A 63 -13.41 -13.28 17.95
N ARG A 64 -14.66 -13.39 17.49
CA ARG A 64 -15.04 -13.13 16.10
C ARG A 64 -14.78 -11.67 15.72
N ASN A 65 -15.11 -10.74 16.60
CA ASN A 65 -14.84 -9.31 16.38
C ASN A 65 -13.34 -9.05 16.24
N LEU A 66 -12.51 -9.61 17.12
CA LEU A 66 -11.06 -9.49 17.04
C LEU A 66 -10.52 -10.09 15.74
N ALA A 67 -10.96 -11.29 15.37
CA ALA A 67 -10.56 -11.93 14.11
C ALA A 67 -10.94 -11.07 12.89
N THR A 68 -12.15 -10.52 12.86
CA THR A 68 -12.61 -9.63 11.79
C THR A 68 -11.80 -8.35 11.72
N GLN A 69 -11.45 -7.75 12.85
CA GLN A 69 -10.63 -6.53 12.88
C GLN A 69 -9.20 -6.79 12.41
N LEU A 70 -8.60 -7.91 12.78
CA LEU A 70 -7.28 -8.32 12.30
C LEU A 70 -7.30 -8.59 10.79
N PHE A 71 -8.28 -9.34 10.33
CA PHE A 71 -8.45 -9.65 8.90
C PHE A 71 -8.64 -8.39 8.06
N SER A 72 -9.49 -7.46 8.51
CA SER A 72 -9.68 -6.16 7.86
C SER A 72 -8.36 -5.38 7.77
N SER A 73 -7.60 -5.33 8.87
CA SER A 73 -6.30 -4.64 8.90
C SER A 73 -5.28 -5.28 7.95
N GLN A 74 -5.31 -6.60 7.82
CA GLN A 74 -4.44 -7.34 6.90
C GLN A 74 -4.80 -7.05 5.43
N ILE A 75 -6.09 -7.04 5.10
CA ILE A 75 -6.56 -6.71 3.74
C ILE A 75 -6.17 -5.27 3.38
N GLU A 76 -6.40 -4.31 4.27
CA GLU A 76 -6.02 -2.92 4.05
C GLU A 76 -4.52 -2.75 3.84
N SER A 77 -3.70 -3.44 4.64
CA SER A 77 -2.24 -3.41 4.50
C SER A 77 -1.79 -4.01 3.17
N THR A 78 -2.38 -5.12 2.75
CA THR A 78 -2.09 -5.75 1.45
C THR A 78 -2.51 -4.85 0.29
N ALA A 79 -3.69 -4.25 0.36
CA ALA A 79 -4.17 -3.31 -0.64
C ALA A 79 -3.24 -2.08 -0.76
N SER A 80 -2.78 -1.55 0.37
CA SER A 80 -1.83 -0.44 0.44
C SER A 80 -0.49 -0.80 -0.19
N GLU A 81 0.03 -2.00 0.08
CA GLU A 81 1.27 -2.48 -0.54
C GLU A 81 1.14 -2.62 -2.06
N LEU A 82 0.05 -3.22 -2.54
CA LEU A 82 -0.19 -3.37 -3.97
C LEU A 82 -0.34 -2.01 -4.67
N ALA A 83 -1.02 -1.06 -4.06
CA ALA A 83 -1.17 0.29 -4.60
C ALA A 83 0.18 1.03 -4.66
N ALA A 84 0.99 0.97 -3.60
CA ALA A 84 2.33 1.54 -3.59
C ALA A 84 3.24 0.91 -4.65
N ARG A 85 3.16 -0.41 -4.80
CA ARG A 85 3.90 -1.14 -5.84
C ARG A 85 3.47 -0.72 -7.24
N MET A 86 2.16 -0.61 -7.49
CA MET A 86 1.63 -0.15 -8.78
C MET A 86 2.16 1.25 -9.12
N THR A 87 2.09 2.20 -8.19
CA THR A 87 2.60 3.57 -8.39
C THR A 87 4.11 3.59 -8.63
N ALA A 88 4.87 2.79 -7.89
CA ALA A 88 6.32 2.68 -8.08
C ALA A 88 6.68 2.10 -9.45
N MET A 89 5.97 1.08 -9.91
CA MET A 89 6.20 0.47 -11.23
C MET A 89 5.77 1.38 -12.38
N ASP A 90 4.69 2.15 -12.22
CA ASP A 90 4.30 3.16 -13.21
C ASP A 90 5.39 4.23 -13.38
N ASN A 91 5.91 4.74 -12.27
CA ASN A 91 7.01 5.69 -12.28
C ASN A 91 8.29 5.08 -12.89
N ALA A 92 8.61 3.83 -12.55
CA ALA A 92 9.75 3.13 -13.11
C ALA A 92 9.61 2.93 -14.63
N THR A 93 8.42 2.59 -15.10
CA THR A 93 8.14 2.41 -16.55
C THR A 93 8.29 3.74 -17.29
N ARG A 94 7.79 4.84 -16.74
CA ARG A 94 7.93 6.17 -17.31
C ARG A 94 9.40 6.59 -17.40
N ASN A 95 10.14 6.45 -16.30
CA ASN A 95 11.58 6.76 -16.28
C ASN A 95 12.39 5.89 -17.24
N ALA A 96 12.04 4.61 -17.39
CA ALA A 96 12.65 3.72 -18.37
C ALA A 96 12.38 4.16 -19.81
N GLY A 97 11.16 4.63 -20.11
CA GLY A 97 10.81 5.24 -21.40
C GLY A 97 11.70 6.43 -21.73
N ASP A 98 11.77 7.40 -20.81
CA ASP A 98 12.62 8.60 -20.97
C ASP A 98 14.11 8.22 -21.18
N MET A 99 14.59 7.21 -20.49
CA MET A 99 15.97 6.73 -20.65
C MET A 99 16.20 6.10 -22.03
N ILE A 100 15.25 5.31 -22.52
CA ILE A 100 15.31 4.71 -23.87
C ILE A 100 15.35 5.80 -24.94
N ASP A 101 14.53 6.83 -24.83
CA ASP A 101 14.50 7.94 -25.77
C ASP A 101 15.83 8.70 -25.78
N ASN A 102 16.39 8.99 -24.61
CA ASN A 102 17.70 9.62 -24.47
C ASN A 102 18.83 8.77 -25.08
N LEU A 103 18.83 7.47 -24.79
CA LEU A 103 19.83 6.56 -25.36
C LEU A 103 19.69 6.42 -26.88
N THR A 104 18.46 6.40 -27.38
CA THR A 104 18.19 6.35 -28.83
C THR A 104 18.73 7.60 -29.52
N LEU A 105 18.53 8.77 -28.93
CA LEU A 105 19.06 10.03 -29.45
C LEU A 105 20.60 10.03 -29.42
N GLN A 106 21.21 9.58 -28.34
CA GLN A 106 22.66 9.48 -28.21
C GLN A 106 23.24 8.46 -29.23
N TYR A 107 22.62 7.31 -29.40
CA TYR A 107 22.99 6.31 -30.40
C TYR A 107 22.97 6.88 -31.81
N ASN A 108 21.88 7.53 -32.20
CA ASN A 108 21.74 8.14 -33.52
C ASN A 108 22.81 9.21 -33.77
N ARG A 109 23.10 10.06 -32.78
CA ARG A 109 24.19 11.06 -32.87
C ARG A 109 25.53 10.45 -33.03
N THR A 110 25.85 9.41 -32.23
CA THR A 110 27.14 8.70 -32.33
C THR A 110 27.28 7.98 -33.68
N ARG A 111 26.21 7.32 -34.13
CA ARG A 111 26.18 6.65 -35.43
C ARG A 111 26.47 7.64 -36.56
N GLN A 112 25.82 8.81 -36.57
CA GLN A 112 26.09 9.84 -37.60
C GLN A 112 27.53 10.35 -37.53
N ALA A 113 28.08 10.57 -36.33
CA ALA A 113 29.47 11.01 -36.17
C ALA A 113 30.45 9.98 -36.71
N VAL A 114 30.23 8.69 -36.44
CA VAL A 114 31.08 7.61 -36.98
C VAL A 114 31.01 7.55 -38.50
N ILE A 115 29.81 7.56 -39.09
CA ILE A 115 29.62 7.56 -40.55
C ILE A 115 30.30 8.78 -41.19
N THR A 116 30.15 9.95 -40.60
CA THR A 116 30.80 11.17 -41.12
C THR A 116 32.30 11.07 -41.05
N LYS A 117 32.86 10.54 -39.96
CA LYS A 117 34.29 10.33 -39.80
C LYS A 117 34.83 9.36 -40.86
N GLU A 118 34.18 8.23 -41.07
CA GLU A 118 34.56 7.24 -42.11
C GLU A 118 34.50 7.84 -43.52
N LEU A 119 33.49 8.65 -43.83
CA LEU A 119 33.37 9.36 -45.10
C LEU A 119 34.54 10.35 -45.32
N ILE A 120 34.90 11.11 -44.29
CA ILE A 120 36.04 12.04 -44.36
C ILE A 120 37.34 11.28 -44.56
N GLU A 121 37.56 10.16 -43.89
CA GLU A 121 38.73 9.32 -44.04
C GLU A 121 38.84 8.75 -45.48
N ILE A 122 37.71 8.32 -46.06
CA ILE A 122 37.70 7.82 -47.47
C ILE A 122 38.01 8.95 -48.43
N ILE A 123 37.42 10.14 -48.29
CA ILE A 123 37.64 11.28 -49.16
C ILE A 123 39.09 11.74 -49.06
N SER A 124 39.64 11.88 -47.86
CA SER A 124 41.03 12.27 -47.64
C SER A 124 42.02 11.25 -48.22
N GLY A 125 41.68 9.95 -48.12
CA GLY A 125 42.50 8.90 -48.74
C GLY A 125 42.44 8.94 -50.26
N ALA A 126 41.31 9.33 -50.86
CA ALA A 126 41.17 9.47 -52.31
C ALA A 126 41.86 10.71 -52.84
N GLU A 127 41.95 11.81 -52.08
CA GLU A 127 42.70 13.02 -52.46
C GLU A 127 44.21 12.89 -52.32
N ALA A 128 44.69 11.88 -51.54
CA ALA A 128 46.13 11.62 -51.36
C ALA A 128 46.76 10.68 -52.41
N LEU A 129 45.96 10.17 -53.32
CA LEU A 129 46.39 9.38 -54.52
C LEU A 129 46.46 10.27 -55.74
#